data_f810ce8251f491b772dd0c60cc46eef7
#
_entry.id   f810ce8251f491b772dd0c60cc46eef7
#
_cell.length_a   1.000
_cell.length_b   1.000
_cell.length_c   1.000
_cell.angle_alpha   90.00
_cell.angle_beta   90.00
_cell.angle_gamma   90.00
#
_symmetry.space_group_name_H-M   'P 1'
#
loop_
_entity.id
_entity.type
_entity.pdbx_description
1 polymer ?
#
loop_
_entity_poly.entity_id
_entity_poly.type
_entity_poly.pdbx_seq_one_letter_code
_entity_poly.pdbx_strand_id
1 'polypeptide(L)'
;MRIRKKEVVIDSLTTSEVDLVTGVSDALAHPARLELYRYIMTENRRMNKVCTKDLVSAFDYAQATISQHMKVLVKCGLVDVKNEEKFAYYYANLGVLMKYTDAVKKYSIV
;
A
#
# COMPACT_ATOMS: atom_id res chain seq x y z
N MET A 1 16.26 5.92 -8.26
CA MET A 1 17.02 6.83 -9.11
C MET A 1 16.26 8.13 -9.34
N ARG A 2 16.93 9.24 -9.27
CA ARG A 2 16.31 10.53 -9.50
C ARG A 2 16.57 11.02 -10.90
N ILE A 3 15.51 11.48 -11.56
CA ILE A 3 15.62 12.11 -12.85
C ILE A 3 16.03 13.55 -12.62
N ARG A 4 17.10 13.94 -13.27
CA ARG A 4 17.58 15.30 -13.18
C ARG A 4 16.73 16.21 -14.03
N LYS A 5 16.15 17.23 -13.41
CA LYS A 5 15.42 18.26 -14.13
C LYS A 5 16.36 19.38 -14.50
N LYS A 6 16.21 19.90 -15.67
CA LYS A 6 16.94 21.11 -16.07
C LYS A 6 16.19 22.33 -15.55
N GLU A 7 15.79 23.19 -16.43
CA GLU A 7 15.14 24.44 -16.07
C GLU A 7 13.63 24.37 -16.15
N VAL A 8 13.09 23.18 -16.32
CA VAL A 8 11.65 23.00 -16.49
C VAL A 8 11.02 22.82 -15.12
N VAL A 9 10.07 23.70 -14.80
CA VAL A 9 9.22 23.52 -13.64
C VAL A 9 8.02 22.71 -14.10
N ILE A 10 7.95 21.45 -13.69
CA ILE A 10 6.92 20.54 -14.16
C ILE A 10 5.69 20.65 -13.30
N ASP A 11 5.86 20.62 -12.00
CA ASP A 11 4.78 20.65 -11.07
C ASP A 11 5.28 21.02 -9.68
N SER A 12 4.40 20.89 -8.70
CA SER A 12 4.67 21.29 -7.33
C SER A 12 4.86 20.12 -6.38
N LEU A 13 5.09 18.92 -6.89
CA LEU A 13 5.33 17.78 -6.00
C LEU A 13 6.67 17.92 -5.29
N THR A 14 6.63 17.71 -3.98
CA THR A 14 7.86 17.65 -3.18
C THR A 14 8.56 16.31 -3.41
N THR A 15 9.82 16.23 -2.99
CA THR A 15 10.57 14.99 -3.06
C THR A 15 9.86 13.87 -2.33
N SER A 16 9.34 14.16 -1.14
CA SER A 16 8.63 13.14 -0.36
C SER A 16 7.32 12.70 -1.03
N GLU A 17 6.64 13.59 -1.72
CA GLU A 17 5.46 13.22 -2.48
C GLU A 17 5.80 12.33 -3.67
N VAL A 18 6.89 12.61 -4.36
CA VAL A 18 7.37 11.74 -5.45
C VAL A 18 7.69 10.35 -4.91
N ASP A 19 8.39 10.28 -3.79
CA ASP A 19 8.74 8.99 -3.18
C ASP A 19 7.50 8.22 -2.73
N LEU A 20 6.52 8.92 -2.18
CA LEU A 20 5.24 8.32 -1.79
C LEU A 20 4.51 7.74 -3.00
N VAL A 21 4.36 8.54 -4.05
CA VAL A 21 3.65 8.10 -5.25
C VAL A 21 4.34 6.89 -5.88
N THR A 22 5.67 6.94 -6.01
CA THR A 22 6.39 5.81 -6.63
C THR A 22 6.35 4.57 -5.76
N GLY A 23 6.50 4.70 -4.46
CA GLY A 23 6.45 3.55 -3.55
C GLY A 23 5.10 2.87 -3.53
N VAL A 24 4.02 3.65 -3.43
CA VAL A 24 2.67 3.12 -3.44
C VAL A 24 2.31 2.54 -4.80
N SER A 25 2.66 3.24 -5.88
CA SER A 25 2.39 2.76 -7.24
C SER A 25 3.09 1.44 -7.50
N ASP A 26 4.34 1.30 -7.06
CA ASP A 26 5.08 0.06 -7.19
C ASP A 26 4.41 -1.07 -6.40
N ALA A 27 4.01 -0.80 -5.17
CA ALA A 27 3.35 -1.79 -4.33
C ALA A 27 2.04 -2.27 -4.95
N LEU A 28 1.27 -1.37 -5.54
CA LEU A 28 -0.03 -1.68 -6.13
C LEU A 28 0.04 -2.09 -7.61
N ALA A 29 1.21 -2.09 -8.21
CA ALA A 29 1.37 -2.50 -9.61
C ALA A 29 1.18 -3.99 -9.81
N HIS A 30 1.21 -4.78 -8.76
CA HIS A 30 1.02 -6.22 -8.84
C HIS A 30 -0.44 -6.56 -8.50
N PRO A 31 -1.17 -7.24 -9.40
CA PRO A 31 -2.59 -7.52 -9.15
C PRO A 31 -2.88 -8.22 -7.82
N ALA A 32 -2.01 -9.16 -7.44
CA ALA A 32 -2.22 -9.88 -6.18
C ALA A 32 -2.14 -8.93 -4.98
N ARG A 33 -1.21 -7.99 -5.00
CA ARG A 33 -1.08 -7.04 -3.89
C ARG A 33 -2.27 -6.08 -3.82
N LEU A 34 -2.76 -5.64 -4.98
CA LEU A 34 -3.95 -4.81 -4.99
C LEU A 34 -5.15 -5.54 -4.41
N GLU A 35 -5.35 -6.81 -4.78
CA GLU A 35 -6.46 -7.59 -4.28
C GLU A 35 -6.34 -7.87 -2.78
N LEU A 36 -5.14 -8.18 -2.30
CA LEU A 36 -4.90 -8.36 -0.87
C LEU A 36 -5.23 -7.08 -0.10
N TYR A 37 -4.79 -5.93 -0.61
CA TYR A 37 -5.04 -4.65 0.03
C TYR A 37 -6.53 -4.33 0.07
N ARG A 38 -7.23 -4.55 -1.04
CA ARG A 38 -8.68 -4.32 -1.10
C ARG A 38 -9.44 -5.21 -0.12
N TYR A 39 -9.03 -6.45 0.00
CA TYR A 39 -9.62 -7.38 0.95
C TYR A 39 -9.45 -6.90 2.39
N ILE A 40 -8.23 -6.49 2.73
CA ILE A 40 -7.94 -5.99 4.08
C ILE A 40 -8.80 -4.75 4.37
N MET A 41 -8.86 -3.81 3.43
CA MET A 41 -9.69 -2.61 3.59
C MET A 41 -11.15 -2.98 3.82
N THR A 42 -11.67 -3.90 3.05
CA THR A 42 -13.06 -4.31 3.15
C THR A 42 -13.36 -4.95 4.51
N GLU A 43 -12.49 -5.85 4.95
CA GLU A 43 -12.69 -6.54 6.22
C GLU A 43 -12.52 -5.59 7.41
N ASN A 44 -11.53 -4.69 7.35
CA ASN A 44 -11.37 -3.68 8.39
C ASN A 44 -12.59 -2.76 8.48
N ARG A 45 -13.18 -2.43 7.34
CA ARG A 45 -14.38 -1.60 7.30
C ARG A 45 -15.55 -2.28 7.99
N ARG A 46 -15.58 -3.62 7.97
CA ARG A 46 -16.57 -4.42 8.65
C ARG A 46 -16.18 -4.73 10.10
N MET A 47 -15.13 -4.10 10.59
CA MET A 47 -14.61 -4.29 11.94
C MET A 47 -14.02 -5.68 12.17
N ASN A 48 -13.60 -6.35 11.10
CA ASN A 48 -12.94 -7.64 11.19
C ASN A 48 -11.42 -7.48 11.15
N LYS A 49 -10.74 -8.21 12.03
CA LYS A 49 -9.29 -8.29 12.01
C LYS A 49 -8.85 -9.29 10.95
N VAL A 50 -7.71 -9.02 10.33
CA VAL A 50 -7.16 -9.87 9.27
C VAL A 50 -5.74 -10.28 9.61
N CYS A 51 -5.50 -11.57 9.74
CA CYS A 51 -4.14 -12.11 9.93
C CYS A 51 -3.72 -12.86 8.67
N THR A 52 -2.46 -13.30 8.64
CA THR A 52 -1.93 -14.04 7.49
C THR A 52 -2.76 -15.28 7.17
N LYS A 53 -3.22 -15.98 8.19
CA LYS A 53 -4.04 -17.18 8.01
C LYS A 53 -5.34 -16.88 7.27
N ASP A 54 -5.96 -15.73 7.58
CA ASP A 54 -7.18 -15.31 6.90
C ASP A 54 -6.93 -15.07 5.42
N LEU A 55 -5.78 -14.47 5.09
CA LEU A 55 -5.42 -14.20 3.70
C LEU A 55 -5.15 -15.49 2.95
N VAL A 56 -4.47 -16.45 3.58
CA VAL A 56 -4.22 -17.76 2.97
C VAL A 56 -5.55 -18.48 2.70
N SER A 57 -6.51 -18.35 3.60
CA SER A 57 -7.84 -18.96 3.41
C SER A 57 -8.65 -18.28 2.32
N ALA A 58 -8.52 -16.97 2.19
CA ALA A 58 -9.32 -16.19 1.22
C ALA A 58 -8.74 -16.21 -0.18
N PHE A 59 -7.44 -16.38 -0.33
CA PHE A 59 -6.75 -16.35 -1.62
C PHE A 59 -6.04 -17.66 -1.88
N ASP A 60 -5.96 -18.02 -3.14
CA ASP A 60 -5.31 -19.26 -3.55
C ASP A 60 -3.81 -19.05 -3.77
N TYR A 61 -3.13 -18.63 -2.69
CA TYR A 61 -1.68 -18.43 -2.70
C TYR A 61 -1.06 -19.15 -1.52
N ALA A 62 0.18 -19.58 -1.70
CA ALA A 62 0.95 -20.16 -0.61
C ALA A 62 1.23 -19.09 0.46
N GLN A 63 1.37 -19.52 1.71
CA GLN A 63 1.65 -18.62 2.81
C GLN A 63 2.90 -17.77 2.56
N ALA A 64 3.96 -18.36 2.01
CA ALA A 64 5.20 -17.63 1.72
C ALA A 64 4.96 -16.51 0.72
N THR A 65 4.13 -16.76 -0.30
CA THR A 65 3.77 -15.76 -1.30
C THR A 65 2.98 -14.61 -0.66
N ILE A 66 1.99 -14.94 0.16
CA ILE A 66 1.21 -13.94 0.89
C ILE A 66 2.15 -13.09 1.76
N SER A 67 3.05 -13.73 2.51
CA SER A 67 3.97 -13.00 3.39
C SER A 67 4.87 -12.04 2.62
N GLN A 68 5.34 -12.43 1.45
CA GLN A 68 6.15 -11.55 0.61
C GLN A 68 5.37 -10.34 0.13
N HIS A 69 4.14 -10.55 -0.33
CA HIS A 69 3.29 -9.44 -0.76
C HIS A 69 2.96 -8.49 0.39
N MET A 70 2.69 -9.04 1.57
CA MET A 70 2.38 -8.22 2.73
C MET A 70 3.57 -7.38 3.17
N LYS A 71 4.80 -7.91 3.06
CA LYS A 71 6.00 -7.12 3.36
C LYS A 71 6.10 -5.88 2.48
N VAL A 72 5.77 -6.01 1.21
CA VAL A 72 5.77 -4.87 0.28
C VAL A 72 4.74 -3.83 0.69
N LEU A 73 3.52 -4.26 1.00
CA LEU A 73 2.44 -3.36 1.41
C LEU A 73 2.75 -2.66 2.74
N VAL A 74 3.38 -3.36 3.66
CA VAL A 74 3.78 -2.78 4.94
C VAL A 74 4.91 -1.78 4.74
N LYS A 75 5.89 -2.12 3.92
CA LYS A 75 7.05 -1.26 3.69
C LYS A 75 6.66 0.08 3.08
N CYS A 76 5.70 0.11 2.17
CA CYS A 76 5.26 1.36 1.56
C CYS A 76 4.29 2.15 2.43
N GLY A 77 3.86 1.60 3.55
CA GLY A 77 2.99 2.28 4.50
C GLY A 77 1.50 2.08 4.28
N LEU A 78 1.08 1.36 3.23
CA LEU A 78 -0.33 1.12 2.98
C LEU A 78 -0.99 0.22 4.02
N VAL A 79 -0.19 -0.62 4.67
CA VAL A 79 -0.67 -1.56 5.68
C VAL A 79 0.18 -1.43 6.93
N ASP A 80 -0.48 -1.37 8.08
CA ASP A 80 0.18 -1.45 9.38
C ASP A 80 0.01 -2.86 9.93
N VAL A 81 0.98 -3.31 10.71
CA VAL A 81 0.94 -4.61 11.37
C VAL A 81 0.91 -4.40 12.87
N LYS A 82 0.00 -5.09 13.55
CA LYS A 82 -0.01 -5.14 15.01
C LYS A 82 0.09 -6.59 15.44
N ASN A 83 1.05 -6.85 16.30
CA ASN A 83 1.21 -8.18 16.89
C ASN A 83 0.35 -8.24 18.16
N GLU A 84 -0.60 -9.17 18.18
CA GLU A 84 -1.46 -9.42 19.33
C GLU A 84 -1.38 -10.89 19.66
N GLU A 85 -0.83 -11.20 20.79
CA GLU A 85 -0.61 -12.59 21.23
C GLU A 85 0.25 -13.36 20.22
N LYS A 86 -0.34 -14.35 19.54
CA LYS A 86 0.37 -15.21 18.59
C LYS A 86 0.22 -14.76 17.15
N PHE A 87 -0.60 -13.74 16.89
CA PHE A 87 -0.96 -13.38 15.53
C PHE A 87 -0.48 -11.98 15.18
N ALA A 88 -0.11 -11.81 13.91
CA ALA A 88 0.13 -10.50 13.33
C ALA A 88 -1.14 -10.11 12.57
N TYR A 89 -1.72 -8.97 12.94
CA TYR A 89 -2.94 -8.47 12.30
C TYR A 89 -2.60 -7.29 11.41
N TYR A 90 -3.21 -7.27 10.25
CA TYR A 90 -2.99 -6.24 9.22
C TYR A 90 -4.13 -5.24 9.22
N TYR A 91 -3.76 -3.97 9.16
CA TYR A 91 -4.72 -2.87 9.10
C TYR A 91 -4.38 -1.97 7.95
N ALA A 92 -5.38 -1.67 7.11
CA ALA A 92 -5.18 -0.73 6.01
C ALA A 92 -4.97 0.67 6.58
N ASN A 93 -3.89 1.31 6.16
CA ASN A 93 -3.61 2.68 6.56
C ASN A 93 -4.23 3.64 5.55
N LEU A 94 -5.44 4.09 5.84
CA LEU A 94 -6.17 4.97 4.93
C LEU A 94 -5.54 6.35 4.82
N GLY A 95 -4.82 6.78 5.87
CA GLY A 95 -4.12 8.07 5.85
C GLY A 95 -3.06 8.11 4.76
N VAL A 96 -2.28 7.03 4.61
CA VAL A 96 -1.28 6.92 3.56
C VAL A 96 -1.93 6.88 2.20
N LEU A 97 -3.01 6.12 2.05
CA LEU A 97 -3.75 6.05 0.79
C LEU A 97 -4.28 7.42 0.38
N MET A 98 -4.81 8.19 1.33
CA MET A 98 -5.32 9.55 1.07
C MET A 98 -4.19 10.48 0.62
N LYS A 99 -3.04 10.42 1.27
CA LYS A 99 -1.89 11.22 0.85
C LYS A 99 -1.45 10.87 -0.57
N TYR A 100 -1.48 9.58 -0.88
CA TYR A 100 -1.15 9.11 -2.22
C TYR A 100 -2.15 9.67 -3.26
N THR A 101 -3.44 9.55 -3.02
CA THR A 101 -4.44 10.05 -3.96
C THR A 101 -4.37 11.56 -4.10
N ASP A 102 -4.11 12.28 -3.02
CA ASP A 102 -3.94 13.73 -3.08
C ASP A 102 -2.74 14.12 -3.92
N ALA A 103 -1.62 13.42 -3.77
CA ALA A 103 -0.43 13.68 -4.57
C ALA A 103 -0.69 13.36 -6.05
N VAL A 104 -1.40 12.27 -6.35
CA VAL A 104 -1.78 11.93 -7.73
C VAL A 104 -2.65 13.02 -8.33
N LYS A 105 -3.63 13.52 -7.59
CA LYS A 105 -4.47 14.63 -8.06
C LYS A 105 -3.63 15.86 -8.37
N LYS A 106 -2.64 16.12 -7.53
CA LYS A 106 -1.80 17.31 -7.65
C LYS A 106 -1.08 17.37 -8.98
N TYR A 107 -0.48 16.23 -9.41
CA TYR A 107 0.24 16.25 -10.68
C TYR A 107 -0.63 15.92 -11.88
N SER A 108 -1.82 15.39 -11.69
CA SER A 108 -2.70 14.98 -12.78
C SER A 108 -3.71 16.05 -13.18
N ILE A 109 -3.81 17.12 -12.43
CA ILE A 109 -4.69 18.22 -12.77
C ILE A 109 -4.05 19.05 -13.87
N VAL A 110 -4.76 19.21 -14.92
CA VAL A 110 -4.31 19.96 -16.08
C VAL A 110 -4.98 21.31 -16.11
#